data_fc0b2cb9922b7e7afaabdd48ebfc0b04
#
_entry.id   fc0b2cb9922b7e7afaabdd48ebfc0b04
#
_cell.length_a   1.000
_cell.length_b   1.000
_cell.length_c   1.000
_cell.angle_alpha   90.00
_cell.angle_beta   90.00
_cell.angle_gamma   90.00
#
_symmetry.space_group_name_H-M   'P 1'
#
loop_
_entity.id
_entity.type
_entity.pdbx_description
1 polymer ?
#
loop_
_entity_poly.entity_id
_entity_poly.type
_entity_poly.pdbx_seq_one_letter_code
_entity_poly.pdbx_strand_id
1 'polypeptide(L)'
;MLLNYISTRNLRGDAFGGLTAAVVALPMALAFGVASGAGAAAGLWGAVIIGLVAALFGGTSTLISEPTGPMTVVFTAVILNFTSQIPDRATALALAFMVVMLAGLFQILFGLCRLGRYITMMPYTVISGFMSGIGVILVILQLAPFLGQSSP
;
A
#
# COMPACT_ATOMS: atom_id res chain seq x y z
N MET A 1 7.90 20.66 10.90
CA MET A 1 7.76 21.08 9.50
C MET A 1 6.84 20.08 8.84
N LEU A 2 5.65 20.54 8.40
CA LEU A 2 4.59 19.68 7.85
C LEU A 2 4.68 19.49 6.32
N LEU A 3 5.60 20.19 5.66
CA LEU A 3 5.80 20.11 4.22
C LEU A 3 7.25 19.75 3.93
N ASN A 4 7.45 18.86 2.97
CA ASN A 4 8.78 18.50 2.49
C ASN A 4 9.44 19.73 1.85
N TYR A 5 10.75 19.90 2.06
CA TYR A 5 11.47 21.05 1.48
C TYR A 5 11.66 20.80 -0.02
N ILE A 6 10.83 21.46 -0.83
CA ILE A 6 10.93 21.37 -2.28
C ILE A 6 12.11 22.23 -2.74
N SER A 7 13.20 21.59 -3.14
CA SER A 7 14.38 22.24 -3.68
C SER A 7 14.44 22.02 -5.21
N THR A 8 14.53 23.11 -5.96
CA THR A 8 14.66 23.05 -7.42
C THR A 8 16.10 22.85 -7.89
N ARG A 9 17.03 22.63 -6.95
CA ARG A 9 18.49 22.60 -7.21
C ARG A 9 18.94 21.41 -8.05
N ASN A 10 18.20 20.31 -8.08
CA ASN A 10 18.56 19.08 -8.81
C ASN A 10 17.40 18.50 -9.60
N LEU A 11 16.60 19.34 -10.26
CA LEU A 11 15.38 18.94 -11.00
C LEU A 11 15.62 17.78 -11.99
N ARG A 12 16.77 17.73 -12.64
CA ARG A 12 17.09 16.63 -13.56
C ARG A 12 17.26 15.30 -12.83
N GLY A 13 18.01 15.29 -11.74
CA GLY A 13 18.17 14.09 -10.90
C GLY A 13 16.86 13.63 -10.31
N ASP A 14 16.04 14.57 -9.81
CA ASP A 14 14.74 14.29 -9.23
C ASP A 14 13.74 13.74 -10.28
N ALA A 15 13.78 14.29 -11.51
CA ALA A 15 12.93 13.78 -12.60
C ALA A 15 13.32 12.35 -13.03
N PHE A 16 14.62 12.06 -13.15
CA PHE A 16 15.07 10.71 -13.47
C PHE A 16 14.81 9.73 -12.32
N GLY A 17 14.99 10.15 -11.08
CA GLY A 17 14.66 9.35 -9.89
C GLY A 17 13.17 9.04 -9.84
N GLY A 18 12.32 10.04 -10.04
CA GLY A 18 10.87 9.87 -10.10
C GLY A 18 10.40 8.95 -11.23
N LEU A 19 11.00 9.10 -12.42
CA LEU A 19 10.69 8.23 -13.57
C LEU A 19 11.09 6.77 -13.27
N THR A 20 12.27 6.54 -12.72
CA THR A 20 12.74 5.20 -12.34
C THR A 20 11.82 4.58 -11.28
N ALA A 21 11.43 5.37 -10.28
CA ALA A 21 10.49 4.95 -9.25
C ALA A 21 9.13 4.57 -9.86
N ALA A 22 8.59 5.38 -10.78
CA ALA A 22 7.31 5.11 -11.44
C ALA A 22 7.35 3.81 -12.25
N VAL A 23 8.44 3.54 -12.99
CA VAL A 23 8.60 2.30 -13.78
C VAL A 23 8.54 1.06 -12.89
N VAL A 24 9.01 1.13 -11.64
CA VAL A 24 8.96 0.02 -10.68
C VAL A 24 7.61 -0.03 -9.95
N ALA A 25 7.11 1.12 -9.50
CA ALA A 25 5.91 1.20 -8.68
C ALA A 25 4.62 0.87 -9.45
N LEU A 26 4.48 1.29 -10.72
CA LEU A 26 3.25 1.10 -11.49
C LEU A 26 2.88 -0.38 -11.72
N PRO A 27 3.80 -1.27 -12.15
CA PRO A 27 3.48 -2.70 -12.26
C PRO A 27 3.09 -3.33 -10.94
N MET A 28 3.77 -2.96 -9.82
CA MET A 28 3.42 -3.46 -8.51
C MET A 28 2.05 -2.97 -8.04
N ALA A 29 1.73 -1.71 -8.28
CA ALA A 29 0.42 -1.14 -7.96
C ALA A 29 -0.71 -1.86 -8.71
N LEU A 30 -0.52 -2.16 -9.99
CA LEU A 30 -1.46 -2.94 -10.79
C LEU A 30 -1.62 -4.35 -10.23
N ALA A 31 -0.51 -5.04 -9.93
CA ALA A 31 -0.53 -6.38 -9.40
C ALA A 31 -1.24 -6.45 -8.04
N PHE A 32 -0.94 -5.55 -7.11
CA PHE A 32 -1.60 -5.50 -5.80
C PHE A 32 -3.06 -5.05 -5.88
N GLY A 33 -3.41 -4.16 -6.81
CA GLY A 33 -4.79 -3.79 -7.07
C GLY A 33 -5.65 -4.97 -7.52
N VAL A 34 -5.11 -5.81 -8.42
CA VAL A 34 -5.78 -7.05 -8.85
C VAL A 34 -5.80 -8.08 -7.72
N ALA A 35 -4.68 -8.33 -7.06
CA ALA A 35 -4.57 -9.30 -5.98
C ALA A 35 -5.48 -8.98 -4.78
N SER A 36 -5.72 -7.70 -4.50
CA SER A 36 -6.64 -7.28 -3.44
C SER A 36 -8.13 -7.46 -3.79
N GLY A 37 -8.46 -7.71 -5.05
CA GLY A 37 -9.85 -7.75 -5.51
C GLY A 37 -10.48 -6.37 -5.75
N ALA A 38 -9.77 -5.27 -5.48
CA ALA A 38 -10.24 -3.90 -5.75
C ALA A 38 -10.19 -3.53 -7.24
N GLY A 39 -9.32 -4.21 -8.01
CA GLY A 39 -9.11 -4.00 -9.43
C GLY A 39 -7.86 -3.18 -9.75
N ALA A 40 -7.34 -3.37 -10.96
CA ALA A 40 -6.11 -2.74 -11.44
C ALA A 40 -6.18 -1.20 -11.41
N ALA A 41 -7.32 -0.63 -11.79
CA ALA A 41 -7.53 0.82 -11.80
C ALA A 41 -7.44 1.41 -10.39
N ALA A 42 -8.03 0.76 -9.38
CA ALA A 42 -7.96 1.21 -8.00
C ALA A 42 -6.52 1.18 -7.47
N GLY A 43 -5.76 0.12 -7.79
CA GLY A 43 -4.34 0.04 -7.44
C GLY A 43 -3.51 1.17 -8.06
N LEU A 44 -3.72 1.44 -9.34
CA LEU A 44 -3.01 2.50 -10.05
C LEU A 44 -3.29 3.90 -9.48
N TRP A 45 -4.56 4.24 -9.31
CA TRP A 45 -4.95 5.53 -8.72
C TRP A 45 -4.46 5.67 -7.28
N GLY A 46 -4.52 4.56 -6.51
CA GLY A 46 -3.97 4.52 -5.15
C GLY A 46 -2.48 4.85 -5.12
N ALA A 47 -1.68 4.25 -6.00
CA ALA A 47 -0.24 4.52 -6.08
C ALA A 47 0.07 5.97 -6.46
N VAL A 48 -0.65 6.53 -7.45
CA VAL A 48 -0.46 7.92 -7.87
C VAL A 48 -0.79 8.89 -6.74
N ILE A 49 -1.95 8.72 -6.10
CA ILE A 49 -2.40 9.63 -5.05
C ILE A 49 -1.49 9.51 -3.80
N ILE A 50 -1.16 8.29 -3.38
CA ILE A 50 -0.32 8.07 -2.20
C ILE A 50 1.11 8.58 -2.44
N GLY A 51 1.64 8.37 -3.65
CA GLY A 51 2.95 8.87 -4.05
C GLY A 51 3.00 10.41 -4.02
N LEU A 52 1.97 11.06 -4.55
CA LEU A 52 1.85 12.53 -4.54
C LEU A 52 1.75 13.08 -3.10
N VAL A 53 0.85 12.52 -2.29
CA VAL A 53 0.65 12.96 -0.90
C VAL A 53 1.92 12.71 -0.08
N ALA A 54 2.57 11.56 -0.24
CA ALA A 54 3.79 11.25 0.47
C ALA A 54 4.96 12.15 0.03
N ALA A 55 5.04 12.53 -1.25
CA ALA A 55 6.05 13.47 -1.73
C ALA A 55 5.88 14.87 -1.11
N LEU A 56 4.62 15.31 -0.91
CA LEU A 56 4.33 16.63 -0.33
C LEU A 56 4.47 16.67 1.20
N PHE A 57 4.01 15.62 1.89
CA PHE A 57 3.90 15.59 3.35
C PHE A 57 4.87 14.59 4.01
N GLY A 58 5.62 13.82 3.23
CA GLY A 58 6.55 12.82 3.75
C GLY A 58 7.70 13.45 4.52
N GLY A 59 8.16 12.75 5.56
CA GLY A 59 9.28 13.20 6.40
C GLY A 59 10.68 12.81 5.88
N THR A 60 10.76 12.07 4.76
CA THR A 60 12.02 11.50 4.26
C THR A 60 12.13 11.74 2.76
N SER A 61 13.21 12.38 2.33
CA SER A 61 13.42 12.75 0.92
C SER A 61 13.78 11.58 -0.01
N THR A 62 14.15 10.44 0.55
CA THR A 62 14.62 9.26 -0.21
C THR A 62 13.68 8.07 -0.14
N LEU A 63 12.54 8.20 0.53
CA LEU A 63 11.57 7.12 0.70
C LEU A 63 10.39 7.33 -0.25
N ILE A 64 10.01 6.27 -0.96
CA ILE A 64 8.81 6.23 -1.79
C ILE A 64 7.72 5.50 -1.02
N SER A 65 6.51 6.04 -1.03
CA SER A 65 5.34 5.39 -0.47
C SER A 65 4.53 4.75 -1.60
N GLU A 66 4.34 3.45 -1.51
CA GLU A 66 3.62 2.66 -2.50
C GLU A 66 2.78 1.57 -1.83
N PRO A 67 1.82 0.95 -2.53
CA PRO A 67 1.10 -0.20 -2.02
C PRO A 67 2.06 -1.32 -1.61
N THR A 68 1.80 -1.95 -0.47
CA THR A 68 2.66 -3.00 0.08
C THR A 68 1.94 -4.34 0.15
N GLY A 69 2.67 -5.44 -0.02
CA GLY A 69 2.13 -6.79 0.07
C GLY A 69 1.35 -7.06 1.36
N PRO A 70 1.88 -6.71 2.55
CA PRO A 70 1.17 -6.88 3.81
C PRO A 70 -0.21 -6.23 3.85
N MET A 71 -0.29 -4.98 3.40
CA MET A 71 -1.55 -4.24 3.37
C MET A 71 -2.52 -4.82 2.34
N THR A 72 -2.00 -5.32 1.22
CA THR A 72 -2.80 -6.00 0.20
C THR A 72 -3.50 -7.22 0.78
N VAL A 73 -2.79 -8.07 1.53
CA VAL A 73 -3.38 -9.27 2.17
C VAL A 73 -4.49 -8.88 3.16
N VAL A 74 -4.25 -7.89 4.01
CA VAL A 74 -5.27 -7.40 4.96
C VAL A 74 -6.47 -6.82 4.22
N PHE A 75 -6.25 -6.02 3.20
CA PHE A 75 -7.32 -5.40 2.43
C PHE A 75 -8.13 -6.44 1.64
N THR A 76 -7.48 -7.47 1.09
CA THR A 76 -8.15 -8.62 0.46
C THR A 76 -9.12 -9.29 1.44
N ALA A 77 -8.68 -9.56 2.66
CA ALA A 77 -9.53 -10.15 3.69
C ALA A 77 -10.76 -9.27 4.01
N VAL A 78 -10.59 -7.96 4.05
CA VAL A 78 -11.70 -7.00 4.25
C VAL A 78 -12.68 -7.04 3.08
N ILE A 79 -12.19 -7.02 1.84
CA ILE A 79 -13.04 -7.10 0.63
C ILE A 79 -13.81 -8.40 0.61
N LEU A 80 -13.15 -9.54 0.85
CA LEU A 80 -13.79 -10.86 0.87
C LEU A 80 -14.90 -10.95 1.94
N ASN A 81 -14.66 -10.39 3.12
CA ASN A 81 -15.66 -10.34 4.18
C ASN A 81 -16.90 -9.57 3.76
N PHE A 82 -16.76 -8.39 3.16
CA PHE A 82 -17.92 -7.62 2.71
C PHE A 82 -18.62 -8.23 1.50
N THR A 83 -17.88 -8.77 0.54
CA THR A 83 -18.47 -9.40 -0.65
C THR A 83 -19.21 -10.70 -0.32
N SER A 84 -18.85 -11.39 0.77
CA SER A 84 -19.58 -12.57 1.23
C SER A 84 -20.92 -12.23 1.93
N GLN A 85 -21.03 -11.03 2.49
CA GLN A 85 -22.21 -10.59 3.24
C GLN A 85 -23.16 -9.71 2.41
N ILE A 86 -22.65 -9.02 1.40
CA ILE A 86 -23.38 -8.03 0.60
C ILE A 86 -23.38 -8.49 -0.86
N PRO A 87 -24.57 -8.79 -1.45
CA PRO A 87 -24.68 -9.24 -2.83
C PRO A 87 -24.21 -8.19 -3.86
N ASP A 88 -24.40 -6.92 -3.54
CA ASP A 88 -23.96 -5.83 -4.41
C ASP A 88 -22.48 -5.54 -4.23
N ARG A 89 -21.69 -5.88 -5.25
CA ARG A 89 -20.23 -5.69 -5.26
C ARG A 89 -19.80 -4.22 -5.14
N ALA A 90 -20.58 -3.29 -5.69
CA ALA A 90 -20.25 -1.87 -5.64
C ALA A 90 -20.34 -1.36 -4.19
N THR A 91 -21.40 -1.72 -3.49
CA THR A 91 -21.61 -1.38 -2.07
C THR A 91 -20.56 -2.05 -1.18
N ALA A 92 -20.22 -3.33 -1.43
CA ALA A 92 -19.18 -4.04 -0.68
C ALA A 92 -17.81 -3.36 -0.82
N LEU A 93 -17.42 -2.96 -2.03
CA LEU A 93 -16.19 -2.22 -2.27
C LEU A 93 -16.20 -0.84 -1.61
N ALA A 94 -17.30 -0.10 -1.68
CA ALA A 94 -17.43 1.19 -1.03
C ALA A 94 -17.22 1.08 0.49
N LEU A 95 -17.79 0.06 1.14
CA LEU A 95 -17.58 -0.21 2.56
C LEU A 95 -16.14 -0.60 2.87
N ALA A 96 -15.51 -1.41 2.03
CA ALA A 96 -14.09 -1.74 2.19
C ALA A 96 -13.20 -0.49 2.12
N PHE A 97 -13.47 0.44 1.20
CA PHE A 97 -12.76 1.72 1.15
C PHE A 97 -13.05 2.62 2.37
N MET A 98 -14.25 2.59 2.93
CA MET A 98 -14.53 3.28 4.20
C MET A 98 -13.67 2.75 5.34
N VAL A 99 -13.43 1.44 5.42
CA VAL A 99 -12.50 0.85 6.40
C VAL A 99 -11.08 1.39 6.21
N VAL A 100 -10.62 1.52 4.97
CA VAL A 100 -9.29 2.12 4.68
C VAL A 100 -9.23 3.59 5.14
N MET A 101 -10.29 4.37 4.88
CA MET A 101 -10.36 5.76 5.36
C MET A 101 -10.31 5.83 6.89
N LEU A 102 -11.03 4.95 7.57
CA LEU A 102 -11.02 4.87 9.02
C LEU A 102 -9.64 4.46 9.56
N ALA A 103 -8.99 3.49 8.92
CA ALA A 103 -7.62 3.10 9.25
C ALA A 103 -6.64 4.26 9.07
N GLY A 104 -6.78 5.06 8.01
CA GLY A 104 -5.99 6.27 7.79
C GLY A 104 -6.19 7.31 8.90
N LEU A 105 -7.43 7.49 9.36
CA LEU A 105 -7.73 8.37 10.48
C LEU A 105 -7.04 7.92 11.78
N PHE A 106 -7.08 6.61 12.07
CA PHE A 106 -6.35 6.05 13.21
C PHE A 106 -4.84 6.23 13.07
N GLN A 107 -4.28 6.08 11.86
CA GLN A 107 -2.84 6.33 11.63
C GLN A 107 -2.46 7.79 11.95
N ILE A 108 -3.29 8.75 11.54
CA ILE A 108 -3.08 10.17 11.89
C ILE A 108 -3.12 10.35 13.41
N LEU A 109 -4.10 9.76 14.08
CA LEU A 109 -4.24 9.85 15.54
C LEU A 109 -3.00 9.26 16.25
N PHE A 110 -2.52 8.09 15.81
CA PHE A 110 -1.32 7.46 16.35
C PHE A 110 -0.06 8.29 16.08
N GLY A 111 0.01 8.95 14.92
CA GLY A 111 1.07 9.90 14.59
C GLY A 111 1.09 11.11 15.55
N LEU A 112 -0.08 11.69 15.82
CA LEU A 112 -0.24 12.79 16.77
C LEU A 112 0.16 12.39 18.19
N CYS A 113 -0.20 11.17 18.61
CA CYS A 113 0.19 10.60 19.91
C CYS A 113 1.68 10.16 19.94
N ARG A 114 2.43 10.33 18.85
CA ARG A 114 3.83 9.93 18.70
C ARG A 114 4.08 8.45 19.03
N LEU A 115 3.10 7.60 18.79
CA LEU A 115 3.19 6.17 19.08
C LEU A 115 4.23 5.45 18.22
N GLY A 116 4.63 6.03 17.09
CA GLY A 116 5.73 5.52 16.26
C GLY A 116 7.07 5.37 17.00
N ARG A 117 7.24 6.08 18.13
CA ARG A 117 8.42 5.93 19.00
C ARG A 117 8.55 4.52 19.60
N TYR A 118 7.42 3.86 19.82
CA TYR A 118 7.38 2.53 20.42
C TYR A 118 7.73 1.39 19.45
N ILE A 119 7.82 1.67 18.15
CA ILE A 119 8.19 0.66 17.15
C ILE A 119 9.60 0.11 17.37
N THR A 120 10.48 0.91 17.99
CA THR A 120 11.84 0.48 18.34
C THR A 120 11.87 -0.57 19.45
N MET A 121 10.76 -0.77 20.18
CA MET A 121 10.63 -1.80 21.20
C MET A 121 10.28 -3.17 20.62
N MET A 122 9.91 -3.24 19.34
CA MET A 122 9.62 -4.52 18.69
C MET A 122 10.90 -5.31 18.44
N PRO A 123 10.99 -6.58 18.92
CA PRO A 123 12.12 -7.45 18.63
C PRO A 123 12.25 -7.68 17.11
N TYR A 124 13.48 -7.68 16.61
CA TYR A 124 13.77 -7.93 15.20
C TYR A 124 13.20 -9.27 14.69
N THR A 125 13.16 -10.27 15.53
CA THR A 125 12.60 -11.60 15.23
C THR A 125 11.11 -11.54 14.86
N VAL A 126 10.33 -10.66 15.49
CA VAL A 126 8.90 -10.46 15.18
C VAL A 126 8.75 -9.83 13.80
N ILE A 127 9.53 -8.80 13.50
CA ILE A 127 9.51 -8.12 12.21
C ILE A 127 9.95 -9.07 11.11
N SER A 128 11.02 -9.81 11.32
CA SER A 128 11.54 -10.79 10.34
C SER A 128 10.54 -11.92 10.09
N GLY A 129 9.92 -12.46 11.15
CA GLY A 129 8.89 -13.51 11.03
C GLY A 129 7.65 -13.01 10.26
N PHE A 130 7.20 -11.80 10.55
CA PHE A 130 6.08 -11.17 9.87
C PHE A 130 6.37 -10.98 8.35
N MET A 131 7.54 -10.40 8.02
CA MET A 131 7.95 -10.20 6.62
C MET A 131 8.11 -11.51 5.86
N SER A 132 8.70 -12.54 6.50
CA SER A 132 8.84 -13.86 5.89
C SER A 132 7.49 -14.53 5.65
N GLY A 133 6.57 -14.45 6.62
CA GLY A 133 5.22 -14.98 6.49
C GLY A 133 4.46 -14.34 5.32
N ILE A 134 4.54 -13.02 5.18
CA ILE A 134 3.94 -12.30 4.05
C ILE A 134 4.57 -12.72 2.73
N GLY A 135 5.91 -12.85 2.68
CA GLY A 135 6.59 -13.33 1.49
C GLY A 135 6.07 -14.69 1.03
N VAL A 136 5.88 -15.62 1.95
CA VAL A 136 5.31 -16.95 1.66
C VAL A 136 3.86 -16.83 1.14
N ILE A 137 3.03 -16.03 1.77
CA ILE A 137 1.64 -15.80 1.34
C ILE A 137 1.61 -15.23 -0.08
N LEU A 138 2.46 -14.24 -0.39
CA LEU A 138 2.52 -13.65 -1.72
C LEU A 138 2.95 -14.66 -2.77
N VAL A 139 3.93 -15.52 -2.47
CA VAL A 139 4.35 -16.60 -3.39
C VAL A 139 3.19 -17.54 -3.66
N ILE A 140 2.47 -17.97 -2.63
CA ILE A 140 1.31 -18.86 -2.79
C ILE A 140 0.21 -18.21 -3.64
N LEU A 141 -0.12 -16.95 -3.38
CA LEU A 141 -1.15 -16.20 -4.12
C LEU A 141 -0.78 -15.99 -5.59
N GLN A 142 0.51 -15.84 -5.90
CA GLN A 142 0.99 -15.64 -7.26
C GLN A 142 1.19 -16.94 -8.04
N LEU A 143 1.16 -18.08 -7.37
CA LEU A 143 1.39 -19.38 -8.02
C LEU A 143 0.26 -19.72 -9.01
N ALA A 144 -1.00 -19.45 -8.65
CA ALA A 144 -2.14 -19.71 -9.51
C ALA A 144 -2.14 -18.85 -10.79
N PRO A 145 -1.98 -17.52 -10.74
CA PRO A 145 -1.81 -16.68 -11.94
C PRO A 145 -0.57 -17.08 -12.77
N PHE A 146 0.54 -17.46 -12.14
CA PHE A 146 1.73 -17.89 -12.84
C PHE A 146 1.50 -19.18 -13.65
N LEU A 147 0.64 -20.07 -13.15
CA LEU A 147 0.22 -21.30 -13.85
C LEU A 147 -0.94 -21.08 -14.84
N GLY A 148 -1.33 -19.81 -15.08
CA GLY A 148 -2.41 -19.47 -16.02
C GLY A 148 -3.81 -19.75 -15.48
N GLN A 149 -3.96 -19.98 -14.18
CA GLN A 149 -5.26 -20.16 -13.55
C GLN A 149 -5.77 -18.81 -12.97
N SER A 150 -7.08 -18.65 -12.95
CA SER A 150 -7.68 -17.49 -12.27
C SER A 150 -7.36 -17.54 -10.77
N SER A 151 -6.95 -16.41 -10.21
CA SER A 151 -6.75 -16.26 -8.77
C SER A 151 -8.02 -16.65 -8.01
N PRO A 152 -7.91 -17.38 -6.88
CA PRO A 152 -9.04 -17.75 -6.05
C PRO A 152 -9.78 -16.54 -5.48
#